data_b47663f61f59f05edbf12dca496c822b
#
_entry.id   b47663f61f59f05edbf12dca496c822b
#
_cell.length_a   1.000
_cell.length_b   1.000
_cell.length_c   1.000
_cell.angle_alpha   90.00
_cell.angle_beta   90.00
_cell.angle_gamma   90.00
#
_symmetry.space_group_name_H-M   'P 1'
#
loop_
_entity.id
_entity.type
_entity.pdbx_description
1 polymer ?
#
loop_
_entity_poly.entity_id
_entity_poly.type
_entity_poly.pdbx_seq_one_letter_code
_entity_poly.pdbx_strand_id
1 'polypeptide(L)'
;MEQLHALEVVQRQAAAIQGEILVEMADRGPLAEYGSGSLPALLRDVLPVDLAEGKRRVARALACHTHHGAVGEVPPAAPQTAQALRDGEVGVRQAEAVAETVSRIPEHVPESSRRESEGYLLRPACQATAPAVWRAGKHLLRYVHDDDPPPDDEDRPEPRRELRWSWRRDGRLNLAGIVDAETGHALETALSPLAKPQPATDGTPDTRPPEQRQGDAFAAMVGLVLDEGKLPAEGGEKPRLVIT
;
A
#
# COMPACT_ATOMS: atom_id res chain seq x y z
N MET A 1 28.26 19.43 7.41
CA MET A 1 26.90 18.99 7.75
C MET A 1 25.86 20.03 7.38
N GLU A 2 26.06 21.31 7.70
CA GLU A 2 25.13 22.41 7.37
C GLU A 2 24.83 22.52 5.87
N GLN A 3 25.85 22.43 5.01
CA GLN A 3 25.68 22.49 3.56
C GLN A 3 24.80 21.31 3.02
N LEU A 4 24.96 20.11 3.57
CA LEU A 4 24.14 18.96 3.19
C LEU A 4 22.68 19.19 3.59
N HIS A 5 22.46 19.71 4.81
CA HIS A 5 21.11 20.04 5.27
C HIS A 5 20.46 21.13 4.41
N ALA A 6 21.21 22.16 4.04
CA ALA A 6 20.70 23.21 3.17
C ALA A 6 20.30 22.69 1.78
N LEU A 7 21.09 21.77 1.21
CA LEU A 7 20.75 21.13 -0.06
C LEU A 7 19.47 20.27 0.03
N GLU A 8 19.29 19.55 1.14
CA GLU A 8 18.06 18.79 1.40
C GLU A 8 16.83 19.71 1.46
N VAL A 9 16.94 20.85 2.14
CA VAL A 9 15.86 21.85 2.19
C VAL A 9 15.50 22.33 0.79
N VAL A 10 16.51 22.69 -0.02
CA VAL A 10 16.29 23.14 -1.42
C VAL A 10 15.60 22.04 -2.26
N GLN A 11 15.99 20.78 -2.11
CA GLN A 11 15.35 19.68 -2.83
C GLN A 11 13.87 19.50 -2.45
N ARG A 12 13.55 19.65 -1.18
CA ARG A 12 12.18 19.61 -0.67
C ARG A 12 11.33 20.74 -1.23
N GLN A 13 11.86 21.96 -1.19
CA GLN A 13 11.22 23.15 -1.76
C GLN A 13 11.03 23.04 -3.28
N ALA A 14 12.02 22.53 -4.00
CA ALA A 14 11.91 22.28 -5.44
C ALA A 14 10.78 21.25 -5.75
N ALA A 15 10.61 20.25 -4.89
CA ALA A 15 9.52 19.28 -5.03
C ALA A 15 8.13 19.91 -4.74
N ALA A 16 8.03 20.89 -3.86
CA ALA A 16 6.80 21.66 -3.65
C ALA A 16 6.42 22.46 -4.90
N ILE A 17 7.38 23.22 -5.45
CA ILE A 17 7.18 24.00 -6.69
C ILE A 17 6.81 23.08 -7.87
N GLN A 18 7.48 21.92 -7.99
CA GLN A 18 7.10 20.93 -9.00
C GLN A 18 5.65 20.47 -8.85
N GLY A 19 5.16 20.31 -7.60
CA GLY A 19 3.77 19.96 -7.31
C GLY A 19 2.80 21.02 -7.84
N GLU A 20 3.07 22.29 -7.62
CA GLU A 20 2.26 23.41 -8.11
C GLU A 20 2.18 23.40 -9.65
N ILE A 21 3.29 23.22 -10.32
CA ILE A 21 3.35 23.12 -11.79
C ILE A 21 2.55 21.93 -12.29
N LEU A 22 2.63 20.76 -11.62
CA LEU A 22 1.90 19.56 -12.03
C LEU A 22 0.39 19.74 -11.92
N VAL A 23 -0.08 20.43 -10.89
CA VAL A 23 -1.50 20.73 -10.73
C VAL A 23 -1.97 21.71 -11.80
N GLU A 24 -1.21 22.78 -12.05
CA GLU A 24 -1.52 23.71 -13.13
C GLU A 24 -1.59 23.02 -14.51
N MET A 25 -0.70 22.08 -14.76
CA MET A 25 -0.74 21.28 -15.99
C MET A 25 -1.97 20.36 -16.03
N ALA A 26 -2.35 19.77 -14.91
CA ALA A 26 -3.55 18.92 -14.83
C ALA A 26 -4.82 19.75 -15.11
N ASP A 27 -4.90 20.97 -14.59
CA ASP A 27 -6.06 21.86 -14.68
C ASP A 27 -6.21 22.51 -16.08
N ARG A 28 -5.10 22.68 -16.81
CA ARG A 28 -5.13 23.28 -18.16
C ARG A 28 -5.79 22.40 -19.22
N GLY A 29 -6.00 21.11 -18.97
CA GLY A 29 -6.76 20.23 -19.87
C GLY A 29 -5.90 19.38 -20.79
N PRO A 30 -6.28 19.14 -22.06
CA PRO A 30 -5.89 17.95 -22.79
C PRO A 30 -4.38 17.85 -23.00
N LEU A 31 -3.79 16.86 -22.35
CA LEU A 31 -2.40 16.43 -22.52
C LEU A 31 -2.14 15.85 -23.93
N ALA A 32 -3.20 15.71 -24.74
CA ALA A 32 -3.14 15.22 -26.12
C ALA A 32 -2.26 16.10 -27.02
N GLU A 33 -2.18 17.42 -26.75
CA GLU A 33 -1.27 18.33 -27.46
C GLU A 33 0.21 17.95 -27.27
N TYR A 34 0.54 17.27 -26.16
CA TYR A 34 1.87 16.77 -25.87
C TYR A 34 2.06 15.30 -26.26
N GLY A 35 1.09 14.70 -26.98
CA GLY A 35 1.16 13.30 -27.42
C GLY A 35 1.02 12.27 -26.29
N SER A 36 0.60 12.68 -25.10
CA SER A 36 0.50 11.82 -23.92
C SER A 36 -0.95 11.63 -23.44
N GLY A 37 -1.31 10.40 -23.09
CA GLY A 37 -2.65 10.06 -22.58
C GLY A 37 -2.86 10.36 -21.10
N SER A 38 -1.81 10.72 -20.35
CA SER A 38 -1.89 11.05 -18.92
C SER A 38 -0.66 11.84 -18.46
N LEU A 39 -0.83 12.63 -17.40
CA LEU A 39 0.26 13.42 -16.82
C LEU A 39 1.45 12.55 -16.33
N PRO A 40 1.26 11.38 -15.69
CA PRO A 40 2.40 10.50 -15.38
C PRO A 40 3.15 9.97 -16.61
N ALA A 41 2.45 9.73 -17.73
CA ALA A 41 3.09 9.32 -18.98
C ALA A 41 3.89 10.47 -19.59
N LEU A 42 3.33 11.69 -19.59
CA LEU A 42 4.04 12.88 -20.02
C LEU A 42 5.32 13.11 -19.22
N LEU A 43 5.26 12.96 -17.89
CA LEU A 43 6.45 13.09 -17.03
C LEU A 43 7.53 12.07 -17.37
N ARG A 44 7.16 10.83 -17.66
CA ARG A 44 8.11 9.80 -18.11
C ARG A 44 8.82 10.20 -19.41
N ASP A 45 8.07 10.77 -20.33
CA ASP A 45 8.58 11.10 -21.66
C ASP A 45 9.47 12.36 -21.67
N VAL A 46 9.17 13.32 -20.76
CA VAL A 46 9.89 14.59 -20.68
C VAL A 46 11.05 14.56 -19.67
N LEU A 47 10.90 13.88 -18.55
CA LEU A 47 11.86 13.90 -17.42
C LEU A 47 12.65 12.60 -17.26
N PRO A 48 12.75 11.69 -18.21
CA PRO A 48 13.15 10.28 -18.15
C PRO A 48 13.06 9.63 -16.74
N VAL A 49 11.85 9.70 -16.16
CA VAL A 49 11.53 9.05 -14.87
C VAL A 49 10.63 7.83 -15.09
N ASP A 50 10.65 6.88 -14.16
CA ASP A 50 9.74 5.74 -14.21
C ASP A 50 8.28 6.19 -14.15
N LEU A 51 7.38 5.44 -14.82
CA LEU A 51 5.93 5.68 -14.75
C LEU A 51 5.42 5.63 -13.30
N ALA A 52 5.98 4.75 -12.47
CA ALA A 52 5.64 4.67 -11.06
C ALA A 52 6.04 5.93 -10.29
N GLU A 53 7.21 6.51 -10.59
CA GLU A 53 7.64 7.78 -10.02
C GLU A 53 6.75 8.92 -10.51
N GLY A 54 6.42 8.96 -11.80
CA GLY A 54 5.48 9.95 -12.36
C GLY A 54 4.12 9.90 -11.64
N LYS A 55 3.56 8.70 -11.41
CA LYS A 55 2.32 8.52 -10.66
C LYS A 55 2.42 9.04 -9.22
N ARG A 56 3.51 8.78 -8.51
CA ARG A 56 3.72 9.28 -7.15
C ARG A 56 3.78 10.81 -7.09
N ARG A 57 4.51 11.43 -8.01
CA ARG A 57 4.63 12.89 -8.09
C ARG A 57 3.29 13.56 -8.32
N VAL A 58 2.50 13.03 -9.28
CA VAL A 58 1.16 13.54 -9.58
C VAL A 58 0.22 13.32 -8.40
N ALA A 59 0.19 12.14 -7.79
CA ALA A 59 -0.65 11.85 -6.64
C ALA A 59 -0.35 12.78 -5.45
N ARG A 60 0.95 13.00 -5.15
CA ARG A 60 1.37 13.96 -4.12
C ARG A 60 0.91 15.37 -4.48
N ALA A 61 1.10 15.81 -5.72
CA ALA A 61 0.72 17.14 -6.16
C ALA A 61 -0.79 17.39 -5.97
N LEU A 62 -1.63 16.46 -6.44
CA LEU A 62 -3.10 16.56 -6.30
C LEU A 62 -3.55 16.51 -4.83
N ALA A 63 -2.90 15.70 -4.00
CA ALA A 63 -3.24 15.64 -2.58
C ALA A 63 -2.83 16.91 -1.80
N CYS A 64 -1.78 17.59 -2.24
CA CYS A 64 -1.23 18.78 -1.58
C CYS A 64 -1.81 20.11 -2.07
N HIS A 65 -2.47 20.14 -3.22
CA HIS A 65 -2.94 21.39 -3.83
C HIS A 65 -4.40 21.28 -4.28
N THR A 66 -5.12 22.42 -4.25
CA THR A 66 -6.42 22.54 -4.88
C THR A 66 -6.30 22.30 -6.38
N HIS A 67 -7.21 21.53 -6.95
CA HIS A 67 -7.24 21.19 -8.38
C HIS A 67 -8.66 21.02 -8.90
N HIS A 68 -8.83 21.00 -10.22
CA HIS A 68 -10.14 20.77 -10.84
C HIS A 68 -10.37 19.28 -11.10
N GLY A 69 -11.38 18.73 -10.43
CA GLY A 69 -11.89 17.38 -10.69
C GLY A 69 -13.02 17.37 -11.70
N ALA A 70 -13.59 16.21 -11.97
CA ALA A 70 -14.70 16.05 -12.91
C ALA A 70 -15.98 16.82 -12.50
N VAL A 71 -16.16 17.11 -11.22
CA VAL A 71 -17.39 17.73 -10.66
C VAL A 71 -17.13 19.16 -10.17
N GLY A 72 -15.91 19.68 -10.29
CA GLY A 72 -15.54 21.03 -9.85
C GLY A 72 -14.23 21.08 -9.08
N GLU A 73 -14.05 22.11 -8.29
CA GLU A 73 -12.84 22.33 -7.50
C GLU A 73 -12.75 21.34 -6.34
N VAL A 74 -11.61 20.67 -6.24
CA VAL A 74 -11.29 19.70 -5.18
C VAL A 74 -10.25 20.33 -4.23
N PRO A 75 -10.58 20.49 -2.94
CA PRO A 75 -9.63 21.03 -1.97
C PRO A 75 -8.48 20.03 -1.70
N PRO A 76 -7.31 20.50 -1.22
CA PRO A 76 -6.20 19.63 -0.91
C PRO A 76 -6.54 18.70 0.26
N ALA A 77 -6.25 17.43 0.10
CA ALA A 77 -6.39 16.44 1.17
C ALA A 77 -5.30 16.60 2.26
N ALA A 78 -4.11 17.09 1.88
CA ALA A 78 -2.95 17.21 2.75
C ALA A 78 -2.33 18.64 2.72
N PRO A 79 -3.08 19.68 3.14
CA PRO A 79 -2.62 21.07 3.09
C PRO A 79 -1.45 21.39 4.05
N GLN A 80 -1.40 20.76 5.23
CA GLN A 80 -0.30 20.96 6.17
C GLN A 80 1.01 20.35 5.64
N THR A 81 0.90 19.21 4.96
CA THR A 81 2.03 18.54 4.30
C THR A 81 2.56 19.38 3.14
N ALA A 82 1.68 20.02 2.37
CA ALA A 82 2.06 20.97 1.33
C ALA A 82 2.88 22.13 1.90
N GLN A 83 2.44 22.70 3.02
CA GLN A 83 3.16 23.78 3.68
C GLN A 83 4.52 23.32 4.21
N ALA A 84 4.58 22.19 4.92
CA ALA A 84 5.83 21.66 5.45
C ALA A 84 6.85 21.30 4.33
N LEU A 85 6.37 20.86 3.16
CA LEU A 85 7.23 20.62 2.02
C LEU A 85 7.76 21.93 1.42
N ARG A 86 6.93 22.97 1.34
CA ARG A 86 7.30 24.32 0.89
C ARG A 86 8.32 24.98 1.85
N ASP A 87 8.18 24.75 3.14
CA ASP A 87 9.11 25.24 4.15
C ASP A 87 10.39 24.38 4.23
N GLY A 88 10.41 23.24 3.53
CA GLY A 88 11.55 22.32 3.52
C GLY A 88 11.70 21.50 4.80
N GLU A 89 10.67 21.41 5.63
CA GLU A 89 10.66 20.68 6.90
C GLU A 89 10.50 19.18 6.73
N VAL A 90 9.68 18.75 5.76
CA VAL A 90 9.39 17.33 5.49
C VAL A 90 10.08 16.85 4.22
N GLY A 91 10.63 15.63 4.25
CA GLY A 91 11.22 15.00 3.07
C GLY A 91 10.16 14.57 2.05
N VAL A 92 10.52 14.55 0.77
CA VAL A 92 9.62 14.24 -0.33
C VAL A 92 8.92 12.88 -0.15
N ARG A 93 9.69 11.84 0.23
CA ARG A 93 9.13 10.50 0.44
C ARG A 93 8.24 10.40 1.67
N GLN A 94 8.52 11.16 2.70
CA GLN A 94 7.67 11.27 3.88
C GLN A 94 6.37 12.01 3.55
N ALA A 95 6.45 13.10 2.80
CA ALA A 95 5.28 13.83 2.31
C ALA A 95 4.37 12.94 1.44
N GLU A 96 4.96 12.10 0.57
CA GLU A 96 4.21 11.10 -0.20
C GLU A 96 3.46 10.11 0.70
N ALA A 97 4.12 9.63 1.76
CA ALA A 97 3.50 8.70 2.69
C ALA A 97 2.33 9.32 3.46
N VAL A 98 2.46 10.57 3.90
CA VAL A 98 1.37 11.31 4.56
C VAL A 98 0.23 11.56 3.58
N ALA A 99 0.53 12.15 2.41
CA ALA A 99 -0.46 12.50 1.40
C ALA A 99 -1.28 11.28 0.93
N GLU A 100 -0.62 10.15 0.65
CA GLU A 100 -1.31 8.91 0.27
C GLU A 100 -2.19 8.38 1.39
N THR A 101 -1.73 8.43 2.64
CA THR A 101 -2.52 7.96 3.78
C THR A 101 -3.77 8.81 3.96
N VAL A 102 -3.62 10.13 3.97
CA VAL A 102 -4.75 11.06 4.19
C VAL A 102 -5.77 10.98 3.05
N SER A 103 -5.32 10.82 1.81
CA SER A 103 -6.21 10.63 0.64
C SER A 103 -7.03 9.34 0.69
N ARG A 104 -6.67 8.40 1.57
CA ARG A 104 -7.41 7.14 1.78
C ARG A 104 -8.39 7.18 2.93
N ILE A 105 -8.41 8.28 3.69
CA ILE A 105 -9.39 8.45 4.77
C ILE A 105 -10.76 8.63 4.10
N PRO A 106 -11.79 7.85 4.52
CA PRO A 106 -13.11 7.91 3.93
C PRO A 106 -13.73 9.32 3.96
N GLU A 107 -14.55 9.63 2.95
CA GLU A 107 -15.15 10.98 2.81
C GLU A 107 -16.13 11.33 3.93
N HIS A 108 -16.77 10.33 4.55
CA HIS A 108 -17.68 10.55 5.67
C HIS A 108 -16.97 11.01 6.95
N VAL A 109 -15.63 10.83 7.06
CA VAL A 109 -14.85 11.33 8.18
C VAL A 109 -14.81 12.86 8.14
N PRO A 110 -15.19 13.55 9.24
CA PRO A 110 -15.20 15.01 9.28
C PRO A 110 -13.85 15.61 8.88
N GLU A 111 -13.89 16.75 8.20
CA GLU A 111 -12.67 17.42 7.73
C GLU A 111 -11.71 17.78 8.87
N SER A 112 -12.25 18.16 10.04
CA SER A 112 -11.45 18.39 11.26
C SER A 112 -10.63 17.18 11.64
N SER A 113 -11.23 15.98 11.66
CA SER A 113 -10.56 14.73 12.00
C SER A 113 -9.55 14.31 10.94
N ARG A 114 -9.82 14.59 9.65
CA ARG A 114 -8.85 14.38 8.57
C ARG A 114 -7.63 15.29 8.74
N ARG A 115 -7.83 16.56 9.09
CA ARG A 115 -6.75 17.52 9.38
C ARG A 115 -5.93 17.14 10.63
N GLU A 116 -6.58 16.63 11.67
CA GLU A 116 -5.90 16.10 12.85
C GLU A 116 -5.06 14.88 12.51
N SER A 117 -5.59 13.97 11.70
CA SER A 117 -4.90 12.78 11.19
C SER A 117 -3.68 13.15 10.36
N GLU A 118 -3.78 14.17 9.51
CA GLU A 118 -2.64 14.71 8.77
C GLU A 118 -1.56 15.22 9.73
N GLY A 119 -1.91 16.07 10.70
CA GLY A 119 -0.99 16.60 11.68
C GLY A 119 -0.34 15.53 12.55
N TYR A 120 -1.10 14.47 12.89
CA TYR A 120 -0.57 13.32 13.63
C TYR A 120 0.53 12.58 12.85
N LEU A 121 0.38 12.42 11.55
CA LEU A 121 1.38 11.77 10.70
C LEU A 121 2.53 12.70 10.33
N LEU A 122 2.26 13.99 10.12
CA LEU A 122 3.25 14.96 9.67
C LEU A 122 4.31 15.24 10.73
N ARG A 123 3.92 15.35 12.01
CA ARG A 123 4.87 15.62 13.11
C ARG A 123 6.03 14.63 13.14
N PRO A 124 5.82 13.30 13.21
CA PRO A 124 6.93 12.35 13.15
C PRO A 124 7.58 12.30 11.76
N ALA A 125 6.86 12.62 10.68
CA ALA A 125 7.40 12.57 9.32
C ALA A 125 8.59 13.54 9.12
N CYS A 126 8.64 14.66 9.83
CA CYS A 126 9.76 15.59 9.76
C CYS A 126 11.07 15.00 10.31
N GLN A 127 11.01 13.94 11.13
CA GLN A 127 12.19 13.33 11.78
C GLN A 127 12.36 11.84 11.49
N ALA A 128 11.30 11.17 11.05
CA ALA A 128 11.30 9.74 10.81
C ALA A 128 11.65 9.39 9.35
N THR A 129 12.00 8.13 9.12
CA THR A 129 12.17 7.61 7.76
C THR A 129 10.82 7.36 7.09
N ALA A 130 10.75 7.48 5.76
CA ALA A 130 9.52 7.23 5.01
C ALA A 130 8.85 5.86 5.32
N PRO A 131 9.58 4.72 5.46
CA PRO A 131 8.97 3.46 5.88
C PRO A 131 8.31 3.50 7.27
N ALA A 132 8.80 4.32 8.19
CA ALA A 132 8.18 4.50 9.51
C ALA A 132 6.85 5.26 9.40
N VAL A 133 6.82 6.32 8.58
CA VAL A 133 5.60 7.08 8.28
C VAL A 133 4.55 6.18 7.61
N TRP A 134 4.93 5.34 6.64
CA TRP A 134 4.04 4.36 6.01
C TRP A 134 3.43 3.39 7.02
N ARG A 135 4.22 2.89 7.98
CA ARG A 135 3.69 2.02 9.03
C ARG A 135 2.69 2.74 9.92
N ALA A 136 3.00 3.97 10.33
CA ALA A 136 2.08 4.80 11.11
C ALA A 136 0.77 5.06 10.34
N GLY A 137 0.86 5.37 9.03
CA GLY A 137 -0.30 5.55 8.17
C GLY A 137 -1.18 4.31 8.07
N LYS A 138 -0.59 3.12 7.94
CA LYS A 138 -1.36 1.87 7.96
C LYS A 138 -2.11 1.65 9.27
N HIS A 139 -1.49 2.00 10.40
CA HIS A 139 -2.16 1.91 11.71
C HIS A 139 -3.32 2.91 11.82
N LEU A 140 -3.10 4.14 11.38
CA LEU A 140 -4.14 5.17 11.36
C LEU A 140 -5.35 4.74 10.52
N LEU A 141 -5.12 4.27 9.29
CA LEU A 141 -6.20 3.82 8.39
C LEU A 141 -6.97 2.65 9.00
N ARG A 142 -6.30 1.70 9.64
CA ARG A 142 -6.98 0.59 10.32
C ARG A 142 -7.89 1.11 11.42
N TYR A 143 -7.42 2.03 12.26
CA TYR A 143 -8.20 2.64 13.32
C TYR A 143 -9.42 3.39 12.77
N VAL A 144 -9.24 4.17 11.71
CA VAL A 144 -10.33 4.91 11.06
C VAL A 144 -11.36 3.98 10.42
N HIS A 145 -10.93 2.85 9.82
CA HIS A 145 -11.85 1.87 9.23
C HIS A 145 -12.55 0.99 10.26
N ASP A 146 -11.97 0.78 11.46
CA ASP A 146 -12.63 0.04 12.54
C ASP A 146 -13.84 0.81 13.10
N ASP A 147 -13.87 2.14 12.95
CA ASP A 147 -14.99 3.01 13.31
C ASP A 147 -16.05 3.15 12.18
N ASP A 148 -15.81 2.56 11.00
CA ASP A 148 -16.77 2.56 9.91
C ASP A 148 -18.01 1.74 10.29
N PRO A 149 -19.24 2.25 10.04
CA PRO A 149 -20.42 1.42 10.18
C PRO A 149 -20.28 0.19 9.25
N PRO A 150 -20.75 -1.00 9.69
CA PRO A 150 -20.69 -2.16 8.82
C PRO A 150 -21.41 -1.82 7.49
N PRO A 151 -20.82 -2.19 6.34
CA PRO A 151 -21.44 -1.91 5.05
C PRO A 151 -22.85 -2.51 5.00
N ASP A 152 -23.82 -1.75 4.49
CA ASP A 152 -25.17 -2.25 4.24
C ASP A 152 -25.07 -3.49 3.35
N ASP A 153 -26.00 -4.46 3.54
CA ASP A 153 -25.97 -5.75 2.79
C ASP A 153 -26.00 -5.54 1.27
N GLU A 154 -26.52 -4.41 0.78
CA GLU A 154 -26.53 -4.03 -0.64
C GLU A 154 -25.18 -3.50 -1.14
N ASP A 155 -24.32 -2.96 -0.26
CA ASP A 155 -22.99 -2.41 -0.58
C ASP A 155 -21.84 -3.39 -0.30
N ARG A 156 -22.14 -4.61 0.15
CA ARG A 156 -21.09 -5.62 0.32
C ARG A 156 -20.49 -5.95 -1.03
N PRO A 157 -19.18 -5.66 -1.22
CA PRO A 157 -18.53 -6.10 -2.45
C PRO A 157 -18.68 -7.60 -2.60
N GLU A 158 -19.06 -8.04 -3.80
CA GLU A 158 -19.09 -9.49 -4.12
C GLU A 158 -17.79 -10.14 -3.62
N PRO A 159 -17.87 -11.33 -3.01
CA PRO A 159 -16.71 -12.01 -2.47
C PRO A 159 -15.69 -12.25 -3.59
N ARG A 160 -14.64 -11.44 -3.63
CA ARG A 160 -13.54 -11.60 -4.57
C ARG A 160 -12.54 -12.59 -4.02
N ARG A 161 -12.34 -13.67 -4.76
CA ARG A 161 -11.30 -14.68 -4.51
C ARG A 161 -10.37 -14.69 -5.70
N GLU A 162 -9.18 -14.14 -5.53
CA GLU A 162 -8.15 -14.12 -6.56
C GLU A 162 -6.87 -14.74 -6.01
N LEU A 163 -6.31 -15.70 -6.72
CA LEU A 163 -5.03 -16.30 -6.39
C LEU A 163 -4.15 -16.29 -7.63
N ARG A 164 -2.95 -15.74 -7.49
CA ARG A 164 -1.94 -15.71 -8.54
C ARG A 164 -0.69 -16.38 -8.04
N TRP A 165 -0.02 -17.12 -8.92
CA TRP A 165 1.27 -17.73 -8.60
C TRP A 165 2.23 -17.60 -9.77
N SER A 166 3.53 -17.57 -9.43
CA SER A 166 4.61 -17.55 -10.40
C SER A 166 5.82 -18.30 -9.87
N TRP A 167 6.40 -19.14 -10.70
CA TRP A 167 7.65 -19.83 -10.38
C TRP A 167 8.83 -18.88 -10.48
N ARG A 168 9.65 -18.84 -9.44
CA ARG A 168 10.92 -18.12 -9.46
C ARG A 168 12.00 -19.00 -10.09
N ARG A 169 13.08 -18.37 -10.55
CA ARG A 169 14.25 -19.09 -11.11
C ARG A 169 14.94 -20.00 -10.11
N ASP A 170 14.78 -19.74 -8.81
CA ASP A 170 15.32 -20.54 -7.72
C ASP A 170 14.43 -21.75 -7.33
N GLY A 171 13.42 -22.05 -8.13
CA GLY A 171 12.49 -23.16 -7.91
C GLY A 171 11.42 -22.89 -6.84
N ARG A 172 11.31 -21.67 -6.30
CA ARG A 172 10.29 -21.29 -5.33
C ARG A 172 9.03 -20.79 -6.03
N LEU A 173 7.86 -21.14 -5.48
CA LEU A 173 6.58 -20.61 -5.91
C LEU A 173 6.25 -19.35 -5.11
N ASN A 174 6.05 -18.24 -5.83
CA ASN A 174 5.52 -17.02 -5.23
C ASN A 174 3.99 -17.06 -5.34
N LEU A 175 3.30 -16.92 -4.20
CA LEU A 175 1.85 -16.88 -4.10
C LEU A 175 1.42 -15.49 -3.65
N ALA A 176 0.41 -14.93 -4.31
CA ALA A 176 -0.22 -13.67 -3.93
C ALA A 176 -1.71 -13.73 -4.25
N GLY A 177 -2.55 -13.30 -3.33
CA GLY A 177 -3.99 -13.33 -3.55
C GLY A 177 -4.77 -12.47 -2.58
N ILE A 178 -6.05 -12.33 -2.89
CA ILE A 178 -7.07 -11.69 -2.05
C ILE A 178 -8.22 -12.67 -1.93
N VAL A 179 -8.67 -12.91 -0.73
CA VAL A 179 -9.81 -13.76 -0.43
C VAL A 179 -10.82 -12.99 0.41
N ASP A 180 -12.08 -13.39 0.34
CA ASP A 180 -13.14 -12.83 1.20
C ASP A 180 -12.89 -13.15 2.68
N ALA A 181 -13.63 -12.47 3.57
CA ALA A 181 -13.46 -12.58 5.01
C ALA A 181 -13.69 -14.01 5.52
N GLU A 182 -14.67 -14.72 4.98
CA GLU A 182 -14.98 -16.10 5.37
C GLU A 182 -13.82 -17.04 5.05
N THR A 183 -13.32 -16.99 3.81
CA THR A 183 -12.15 -17.77 3.39
C THR A 183 -10.89 -17.37 4.16
N GLY A 184 -10.71 -16.07 4.47
CA GLY A 184 -9.60 -15.57 5.29
C GLY A 184 -9.61 -16.15 6.69
N HIS A 185 -10.75 -16.09 7.39
CA HIS A 185 -10.91 -16.67 8.72
C HIS A 185 -10.75 -18.20 8.72
N ALA A 186 -11.27 -18.87 7.70
CA ALA A 186 -11.10 -20.33 7.55
C ALA A 186 -9.61 -20.68 7.39
N LEU A 187 -8.87 -19.90 6.59
CA LEU A 187 -7.43 -20.08 6.40
C LEU A 187 -6.65 -19.84 7.69
N GLU A 188 -6.93 -18.75 8.41
CA GLU A 188 -6.32 -18.48 9.72
C GLU A 188 -6.60 -19.60 10.72
N THR A 189 -7.85 -20.08 10.79
CA THR A 189 -8.25 -21.18 11.67
C THR A 189 -7.51 -22.47 11.32
N ALA A 190 -7.31 -22.77 10.05
CA ALA A 190 -6.58 -23.95 9.61
C ALA A 190 -5.07 -23.87 9.88
N LEU A 191 -4.47 -22.69 9.67
CA LEU A 191 -3.02 -22.48 9.84
C LEU A 191 -2.61 -22.30 11.31
N SER A 192 -3.46 -21.68 12.13
CA SER A 192 -3.13 -21.33 13.52
C SER A 192 -2.59 -22.51 14.36
N PRO A 193 -3.23 -23.70 14.39
CA PRO A 193 -2.74 -24.83 15.15
C PRO A 193 -1.40 -25.37 14.62
N LEU A 194 -1.17 -25.30 13.29
CA LEU A 194 0.02 -25.81 12.63
C LEU A 194 1.23 -24.82 12.77
N ALA A 195 0.95 -23.53 12.91
CA ALA A 195 1.96 -22.48 13.03
C ALA A 195 2.44 -22.22 14.47
N LYS A 196 1.90 -22.95 15.46
CA LYS A 196 2.32 -22.81 16.87
C LYS A 196 3.81 -23.11 17.01
N PRO A 197 4.54 -22.35 17.88
CA PRO A 197 5.92 -22.69 18.20
C PRO A 197 6.03 -24.13 18.72
N GLN A 198 6.94 -24.90 18.15
CA GLN A 198 7.20 -26.28 18.57
C GLN A 198 8.60 -26.35 19.15
N PRO A 199 8.75 -26.42 20.49
CA PRO A 199 10.05 -26.64 21.13
C PRO A 199 10.66 -27.94 20.64
N ALA A 200 12.00 -27.97 20.51
CA ALA A 200 12.72 -29.20 20.21
C ALA A 200 12.57 -30.22 21.36
N THR A 201 12.90 -31.48 21.08
CA THR A 201 12.78 -32.60 22.04
C THR A 201 13.65 -32.39 23.28
N ASP A 202 14.69 -31.55 23.20
CA ASP A 202 15.58 -31.16 24.30
C ASP A 202 15.08 -29.95 25.11
N GLY A 203 13.89 -29.42 24.79
CA GLY A 203 13.30 -28.25 25.44
C GLY A 203 13.77 -26.91 24.91
N THR A 204 14.62 -26.89 23.86
CA THR A 204 15.06 -25.64 23.25
C THR A 204 13.88 -24.92 22.58
N PRO A 205 13.69 -23.62 22.83
CA PRO A 205 12.59 -22.85 22.19
C PRO A 205 12.68 -22.87 20.67
N ASP A 206 11.54 -22.88 20.01
CA ASP A 206 11.47 -22.74 18.55
C ASP A 206 11.96 -21.35 18.12
N THR A 207 13.11 -21.32 17.45
CA THR A 207 13.76 -20.07 16.99
C THR A 207 13.30 -19.60 15.62
N ARG A 208 12.40 -20.35 14.94
CA ARG A 208 11.89 -19.96 13.64
C ARG A 208 11.03 -18.69 13.74
N PRO A 209 11.23 -17.70 12.86
CA PRO A 209 10.38 -16.51 12.82
C PRO A 209 8.93 -16.88 12.46
N PRO A 210 7.94 -16.04 12.85
CA PRO A 210 6.53 -16.30 12.59
C PRO A 210 6.21 -16.59 11.12
N GLU A 211 6.84 -15.87 10.19
CA GLU A 211 6.63 -16.01 8.76
C GLU A 211 7.08 -17.39 8.27
N GLN A 212 8.17 -17.92 8.80
CA GLN A 212 8.65 -19.27 8.47
C GLN A 212 7.70 -20.33 9.01
N ARG A 213 7.23 -20.19 10.26
CA ARG A 213 6.25 -21.13 10.83
C ARG A 213 4.93 -21.13 10.06
N GLN A 214 4.45 -19.97 9.59
CA GLN A 214 3.27 -19.86 8.73
C GLN A 214 3.49 -20.54 7.37
N GLY A 215 4.66 -20.39 6.77
CA GLY A 215 5.04 -21.09 5.53
C GLY A 215 5.06 -22.61 5.71
N ASP A 216 5.66 -23.10 6.80
CA ASP A 216 5.71 -24.53 7.14
C ASP A 216 4.29 -25.07 7.41
N ALA A 217 3.45 -24.30 8.11
CA ALA A 217 2.04 -24.63 8.36
C ALA A 217 1.23 -24.73 7.06
N PHE A 218 1.45 -23.82 6.12
CA PHE A 218 0.81 -23.86 4.81
C PHE A 218 1.25 -25.12 4.03
N ALA A 219 2.52 -25.46 4.03
CA ALA A 219 3.03 -26.67 3.41
C ALA A 219 2.39 -27.94 4.02
N ALA A 220 2.31 -27.98 5.37
CA ALA A 220 1.66 -29.09 6.07
C ALA A 220 0.15 -29.20 5.73
N MET A 221 -0.55 -28.08 5.66
CA MET A 221 -1.98 -28.05 5.27
C MET A 221 -2.18 -28.59 3.85
N VAL A 222 -1.34 -28.19 2.90
CA VAL A 222 -1.38 -28.71 1.52
C VAL A 222 -1.16 -30.23 1.51
N GLY A 223 -0.19 -30.73 2.31
CA GLY A 223 0.05 -32.17 2.47
C GLY A 223 -1.20 -32.90 2.96
N LEU A 224 -1.83 -32.41 4.04
CA LEU A 224 -3.05 -33.00 4.60
C LEU A 224 -4.18 -33.08 3.57
N VAL A 225 -4.38 -32.02 2.76
CA VAL A 225 -5.42 -31.99 1.72
C VAL A 225 -5.14 -33.04 0.62
N LEU A 226 -3.87 -33.22 0.24
CA LEU A 226 -3.48 -34.21 -0.76
C LEU A 226 -3.65 -35.64 -0.21
N ASP A 227 -3.29 -35.87 1.05
CA ASP A 227 -3.37 -37.19 1.71
C ASP A 227 -4.83 -37.64 1.93
N GLU A 228 -5.77 -36.73 2.16
CA GLU A 228 -7.19 -37.02 2.29
C GLU A 228 -7.80 -37.62 1.02
N GLY A 229 -7.20 -37.40 -0.13
CA GLY A 229 -7.63 -37.98 -1.40
C GLY A 229 -9.06 -37.62 -1.84
N LYS A 230 -9.62 -36.52 -1.30
CA LYS A 230 -10.96 -36.01 -1.64
C LYS A 230 -10.97 -35.02 -2.79
N LEU A 231 -9.79 -34.65 -3.30
CA LEU A 231 -9.69 -33.73 -4.43
C LEU A 231 -10.28 -34.37 -5.71
N PRO A 232 -10.92 -33.56 -6.57
CA PRO A 232 -11.42 -34.03 -7.86
C PRO A 232 -10.29 -34.65 -8.68
N ALA A 233 -10.60 -35.73 -9.41
CA ALA A 233 -9.62 -36.31 -10.32
C ALA A 233 -9.42 -35.41 -11.54
N GLU A 234 -8.16 -35.16 -11.92
CA GLU A 234 -7.79 -34.49 -13.15
C GLU A 234 -7.27 -35.54 -14.15
N GLY A 235 -7.90 -35.64 -15.32
CA GLY A 235 -7.53 -36.67 -16.33
C GLY A 235 -7.76 -38.11 -15.91
N GLY A 236 -8.62 -38.37 -14.91
CA GLY A 236 -8.92 -39.72 -14.42
C GLY A 236 -7.99 -40.21 -13.30
N GLU A 237 -6.96 -39.49 -12.94
CA GLU A 237 -6.07 -39.81 -11.82
C GLU A 237 -6.26 -38.80 -10.68
N LYS A 238 -6.15 -39.30 -9.44
CA LYS A 238 -6.14 -38.41 -8.26
C LYS A 238 -4.81 -37.65 -8.18
N PRO A 239 -4.82 -36.35 -7.83
CA PRO A 239 -3.58 -35.57 -7.64
C PRO A 239 -2.68 -36.28 -6.63
N ARG A 240 -1.43 -36.58 -7.03
CA ARG A 240 -0.38 -37.10 -6.15
C ARG A 240 0.87 -36.27 -6.33
N LEU A 241 1.54 -35.96 -5.23
CA LEU A 241 2.85 -35.32 -5.28
C LEU A 241 3.91 -36.37 -5.69
N VAL A 242 4.47 -36.24 -6.89
CA VAL A 242 5.65 -37.01 -7.30
C VAL A 242 6.85 -36.07 -7.17
N ILE A 243 7.68 -36.29 -6.15
CA ILE A 243 8.97 -35.59 -6.02
C ILE A 243 9.99 -36.37 -6.83
N THR A 244 10.48 -35.78 -7.91
CA THR A 244 11.60 -36.26 -8.73
C THR A 244 12.90 -35.61 -8.28
#